data_b4700c5c01fea2f810cdc755d55f9c48
#
_entry.id   b4700c5c01fea2f810cdc755d55f9c48
#
_cell.length_a   1.000
_cell.length_b   1.000
_cell.length_c   1.000
_cell.angle_alpha   90.00
_cell.angle_beta   90.00
_cell.angle_gamma   90.00
#
_symmetry.space_group_name_H-M   'P 1'
#
loop_
_entity.id
_entity.type
_entity.pdbx_description
1 polymer ?
#
loop_
_entity_poly.entity_id
_entity_poly.type
_entity_poly.pdbx_seq_one_letter_code
_entity_poly.pdbx_strand_id
1 'polypeptide(L)'
;MTLQHFTASDGARIAYRDDGTGRPLLCLAGLTRAGTDFDFVAPHLSDLRLIRMDYRGRGASDWTGAATYTVEREARDALELLDHLGIDRTAILGTSRGGLIGMALAATVKDRLTGLCLNDIGPVIERAGLDKIKDYVGRNPAAKSMDDLVARLPRHLPGFDNIPAERWLAFAERLYREVPDGLENRYDPELRVSFLKAFEGPPADLWPLFDASAGLPLALIRGANSNLLSRETAAEMRRRRPDMIFADVPDRGHVPFLDEPEALTALTAWLETL
;
A
#
# COMPACT_ATOMS: atom_id res chain seq x y z
N MET A 1 -1.38 -19.20 -8.16
CA MET A 1 -2.14 -18.00 -7.75
C MET A 1 -3.10 -17.62 -8.87
N THR A 2 -4.41 -17.70 -8.63
CA THR A 2 -5.42 -17.42 -9.67
C THR A 2 -5.99 -16.02 -9.45
N LEU A 3 -5.98 -15.21 -10.50
CA LEU A 3 -6.65 -13.90 -10.52
C LEU A 3 -8.15 -14.12 -10.57
N GLN A 4 -8.88 -13.48 -9.66
CA GLN A 4 -10.33 -13.54 -9.54
C GLN A 4 -10.90 -12.12 -9.59
N HIS A 5 -12.22 -12.02 -9.75
CA HIS A 5 -12.92 -10.74 -9.77
C HIS A 5 -14.23 -10.87 -8.99
N PHE A 6 -14.63 -9.78 -8.33
CA PHE A 6 -16.00 -9.59 -7.87
C PHE A 6 -16.57 -8.29 -8.46
N THR A 7 -17.86 -8.15 -8.44
CA THR A 7 -18.54 -6.93 -8.89
C THR A 7 -18.92 -6.10 -7.66
N ALA A 8 -18.36 -4.90 -7.57
CA ALA A 8 -18.68 -3.94 -6.53
C ALA A 8 -20.11 -3.40 -6.68
N SER A 9 -20.65 -2.78 -5.62
CA SER A 9 -22.04 -2.28 -5.57
C SER A 9 -22.38 -1.23 -6.63
N ASP A 10 -21.37 -0.57 -7.20
CA ASP A 10 -21.51 0.38 -8.30
C ASP A 10 -21.29 -0.23 -9.70
N GLY A 11 -21.14 -1.55 -9.78
CA GLY A 11 -20.97 -2.29 -11.02
C GLY A 11 -19.52 -2.47 -11.48
N ALA A 12 -18.54 -1.86 -10.82
CA ALA A 12 -17.12 -2.01 -11.16
C ALA A 12 -16.62 -3.44 -10.86
N ARG A 13 -15.84 -4.01 -11.80
CA ARG A 13 -15.15 -5.29 -11.58
C ARG A 13 -13.83 -5.02 -10.87
N ILE A 14 -13.69 -5.59 -9.69
CA ILE A 14 -12.50 -5.46 -8.84
C ILE A 14 -11.78 -6.80 -8.82
N ALA A 15 -10.49 -6.76 -9.18
CA ALA A 15 -9.64 -7.93 -9.22
C ALA A 15 -9.00 -8.18 -7.85
N TYR A 16 -8.80 -9.46 -7.53
CA TYR A 16 -8.11 -9.89 -6.32
C TYR A 16 -7.44 -11.25 -6.51
N ARG A 17 -6.53 -11.56 -5.59
CA ARG A 17 -5.96 -12.90 -5.42
C ARG A 17 -6.26 -13.33 -4.00
N ASP A 18 -6.64 -14.59 -3.83
CA ASP A 18 -6.98 -15.21 -2.57
C ASP A 18 -6.20 -16.52 -2.46
N ASP A 19 -5.17 -16.54 -1.64
CA ASP A 19 -4.20 -17.62 -1.55
C ASP A 19 -4.05 -18.08 -0.09
N GLY A 20 -4.00 -19.41 0.12
CA GLY A 20 -3.87 -20.00 1.44
C GLY A 20 -5.21 -20.24 2.13
N THR A 21 -5.16 -20.82 3.34
CA THR A 21 -6.36 -21.25 4.10
C THR A 21 -6.31 -20.83 5.58
N GLY A 22 -5.27 -20.13 5.99
CA GLY A 22 -5.09 -19.67 7.37
C GLY A 22 -5.97 -18.49 7.77
N ARG A 23 -5.53 -17.76 8.79
CA ARG A 23 -6.19 -16.50 9.19
C ARG A 23 -6.15 -15.49 8.04
N PRO A 24 -7.26 -14.78 7.76
CA PRO A 24 -7.29 -13.83 6.66
C PRO A 24 -6.44 -12.60 6.95
N LEU A 25 -5.65 -12.21 5.95
CA LEU A 25 -4.87 -10.98 5.90
C LEU A 25 -5.20 -10.24 4.61
N LEU A 26 -5.86 -9.10 4.72
CA LEU A 26 -6.14 -8.22 3.60
C LEU A 26 -4.94 -7.32 3.33
N CYS A 27 -4.35 -7.47 2.16
CA CYS A 27 -3.20 -6.70 1.69
C CYS A 27 -3.67 -5.56 0.79
N LEU A 28 -3.44 -4.33 1.22
CA LEU A 28 -3.85 -3.09 0.56
C LEU A 28 -2.62 -2.30 0.11
N ALA A 29 -2.43 -2.18 -1.20
CA ALA A 29 -1.22 -1.63 -1.80
C ALA A 29 -1.15 -0.08 -1.74
N GLY A 30 -0.04 0.49 -2.24
CA GLY A 30 0.15 1.92 -2.40
C GLY A 30 -0.67 2.53 -3.54
N LEU A 31 -0.61 3.87 -3.67
CA LEU A 31 -1.44 4.66 -4.58
C LEU A 31 -1.46 4.14 -6.02
N THR A 32 -0.30 3.86 -6.60
CA THR A 32 -0.13 3.43 -8.00
C THR A 32 0.12 1.94 -8.15
N ARG A 33 -0.09 1.18 -7.08
CA ARG A 33 0.31 -0.22 -6.94
C ARG A 33 -0.90 -1.16 -7.01
N ALA A 34 -0.62 -2.42 -7.26
CA ALA A 34 -1.58 -3.52 -7.29
C ALA A 34 -1.24 -4.57 -6.22
N GLY A 35 -2.09 -5.55 -6.04
CA GLY A 35 -1.89 -6.65 -5.08
C GLY A 35 -0.59 -7.43 -5.28
N THR A 36 -0.01 -7.40 -6.49
CA THR A 36 1.29 -7.99 -6.80
C THR A 36 2.47 -7.34 -6.08
N ASP A 37 2.28 -6.16 -5.46
CA ASP A 37 3.31 -5.51 -4.64
C ASP A 37 3.69 -6.35 -3.41
N PHE A 38 2.76 -7.20 -2.95
CA PHE A 38 2.97 -8.12 -1.83
C PHE A 38 3.60 -9.47 -2.22
N ASP A 39 3.94 -9.68 -3.50
CA ASP A 39 4.58 -10.93 -3.95
C ASP A 39 5.95 -11.16 -3.31
N PHE A 40 6.63 -10.09 -2.85
CA PHE A 40 7.92 -10.21 -2.16
C PHE A 40 7.76 -10.79 -0.76
N VAL A 41 6.73 -10.38 -0.02
CA VAL A 41 6.49 -10.85 1.34
C VAL A 41 5.65 -12.13 1.39
N ALA A 42 4.85 -12.42 0.37
CA ALA A 42 3.92 -13.56 0.36
C ALA A 42 4.57 -14.92 0.69
N PRO A 43 5.79 -15.24 0.22
CA PRO A 43 6.45 -16.51 0.59
C PRO A 43 6.71 -16.66 2.10
N HIS A 44 6.81 -15.56 2.85
CA HIS A 44 7.04 -15.53 4.29
C HIS A 44 5.74 -15.57 5.11
N LEU A 45 4.58 -15.56 4.44
CA LEU A 45 3.24 -15.51 5.04
C LEU A 45 2.39 -16.72 4.65
N SER A 46 3.02 -17.87 4.38
CA SER A 46 2.38 -19.08 3.84
C SER A 46 1.28 -19.67 4.74
N ASP A 47 1.33 -19.39 6.04
CA ASP A 47 0.37 -19.90 7.02
C ASP A 47 -0.92 -19.06 7.11
N LEU A 48 -1.00 -17.99 6.32
CA LEU A 48 -2.14 -17.09 6.26
C LEU A 48 -2.97 -17.32 4.98
N ARG A 49 -4.21 -16.82 5.00
CA ARG A 49 -5.00 -16.61 3.79
C ARG A 49 -4.79 -15.17 3.34
N LEU A 50 -3.98 -14.99 2.28
CA LEU A 50 -3.63 -13.68 1.76
C LEU A 50 -4.66 -13.22 0.73
N ILE A 51 -5.39 -12.15 1.05
CA ILE A 51 -6.31 -11.49 0.13
C ILE A 51 -5.60 -10.23 -0.39
N ARG A 52 -5.21 -10.22 -1.67
CA ARG A 52 -4.47 -9.14 -2.31
C ARG A 52 -5.35 -8.49 -3.35
N MET A 53 -5.91 -7.33 -3.02
CA MET A 53 -6.84 -6.59 -3.88
C MET A 53 -6.10 -5.64 -4.81
N ASP A 54 -6.51 -5.61 -6.08
CA ASP A 54 -6.20 -4.52 -6.98
C ASP A 54 -7.30 -3.45 -6.84
N TYR A 55 -6.95 -2.23 -6.46
CA TYR A 55 -7.95 -1.16 -6.44
C TYR A 55 -8.48 -0.87 -7.84
N ARG A 56 -9.65 -0.24 -7.94
CA ARG A 56 -10.13 0.35 -9.18
C ARG A 56 -9.07 1.25 -9.81
N GLY A 57 -8.91 1.19 -11.12
CA GLY A 57 -7.86 1.92 -11.85
C GLY A 57 -6.45 1.37 -11.70
N ARG A 58 -6.24 0.19 -11.08
CA ARG A 58 -4.92 -0.46 -10.92
C ARG A 58 -5.00 -1.93 -11.28
N GLY A 59 -3.86 -2.49 -11.67
CA GLY A 59 -3.74 -3.91 -11.95
C GLY A 59 -4.75 -4.42 -12.97
N ALA A 60 -5.57 -5.40 -12.57
CA ALA A 60 -6.58 -6.03 -13.41
C ALA A 60 -8.02 -5.57 -13.08
N SER A 61 -8.19 -4.58 -12.21
CA SER A 61 -9.49 -3.97 -11.91
C SER A 61 -9.90 -2.95 -12.98
N ASP A 62 -11.21 -2.71 -13.10
CA ASP A 62 -11.75 -1.73 -14.04
C ASP A 62 -11.22 -0.32 -13.77
N TRP A 63 -11.03 0.44 -14.82
CA TRP A 63 -10.76 1.86 -14.80
C TRP A 63 -12.07 2.64 -14.74
N THR A 64 -12.35 3.25 -13.61
CA THR A 64 -13.66 3.87 -13.31
C THR A 64 -13.62 5.40 -13.23
N GLY A 65 -12.43 5.97 -13.50
CA GLY A 65 -12.22 7.42 -13.59
C GLY A 65 -11.94 8.10 -12.25
N ALA A 66 -11.34 9.29 -12.34
CA ALA A 66 -10.80 10.05 -11.22
C ALA A 66 -11.77 10.28 -10.05
N ALA A 67 -13.06 10.45 -10.33
CA ALA A 67 -14.08 10.70 -9.31
C ALA A 67 -14.23 9.56 -8.29
N THR A 68 -13.82 8.35 -8.66
CA THR A 68 -13.98 7.13 -7.85
C THR A 68 -12.69 6.69 -7.16
N TYR A 69 -11.54 7.30 -7.48
CA TYR A 69 -10.24 6.95 -6.88
C TYR A 69 -10.04 7.68 -5.56
N THR A 70 -10.94 7.44 -4.61
CA THR A 70 -10.92 8.03 -3.27
C THR A 70 -10.68 6.98 -2.19
N VAL A 71 -10.14 7.41 -1.04
CA VAL A 71 -9.92 6.50 0.10
C VAL A 71 -11.22 5.86 0.55
N GLU A 72 -12.31 6.63 0.57
CA GLU A 72 -13.64 6.18 1.00
C GLU A 72 -14.19 5.11 0.06
N ARG A 73 -14.09 5.33 -1.26
CA ARG A 73 -14.59 4.34 -2.24
C ARG A 73 -13.75 3.05 -2.22
N GLU A 74 -12.43 3.18 -2.15
CA GLU A 74 -11.53 2.03 -2.10
C GLU A 74 -11.65 1.27 -0.76
N ALA A 75 -11.91 1.95 0.35
CA ALA A 75 -12.25 1.32 1.62
C ALA A 75 -13.56 0.52 1.52
N ARG A 76 -14.55 1.06 0.82
CA ARG A 76 -15.81 0.36 0.57
C ARG A 76 -15.61 -0.85 -0.33
N ASP A 77 -14.81 -0.75 -1.40
CA ASP A 77 -14.46 -1.90 -2.24
C ASP A 77 -13.81 -3.01 -1.43
N ALA A 78 -12.93 -2.65 -0.49
CA ALA A 78 -12.27 -3.61 0.41
C ALA A 78 -13.28 -4.34 1.30
N LEU A 79 -14.27 -3.64 1.87
CA LEU A 79 -15.34 -4.27 2.66
C LEU A 79 -16.24 -5.16 1.80
N GLU A 80 -16.63 -4.70 0.62
CA GLU A 80 -17.44 -5.46 -0.32
C GLU A 80 -16.72 -6.75 -0.78
N LEU A 81 -15.38 -6.70 -0.92
CA LEU A 81 -14.57 -7.90 -1.19
C LEU A 81 -14.61 -8.88 -0.02
N LEU A 82 -14.46 -8.40 1.23
CA LEU A 82 -14.55 -9.26 2.41
C LEU A 82 -15.94 -9.93 2.52
N ASP A 83 -17.00 -9.18 2.26
CA ASP A 83 -18.38 -9.69 2.25
C ASP A 83 -18.57 -10.73 1.14
N HIS A 84 -18.04 -10.49 -0.05
CA HIS A 84 -18.05 -11.44 -1.17
C HIS A 84 -17.33 -12.75 -0.83
N LEU A 85 -16.25 -12.68 -0.05
CA LEU A 85 -15.47 -13.85 0.38
C LEU A 85 -16.01 -14.52 1.66
N GLY A 86 -17.08 -13.99 2.26
CA GLY A 86 -17.64 -14.46 3.51
C GLY A 86 -16.70 -14.28 4.70
N ILE A 87 -15.85 -13.24 4.68
CA ILE A 87 -14.89 -12.93 5.73
C ILE A 87 -15.47 -11.88 6.65
N ASP A 88 -15.82 -12.27 7.85
CA ASP A 88 -16.40 -11.37 8.86
C ASP A 88 -15.34 -10.41 9.42
N ARG A 89 -14.15 -10.94 9.77
CA ARG A 89 -13.05 -10.15 10.36
C ARG A 89 -11.72 -10.49 9.71
N THR A 90 -10.86 -9.49 9.54
CA THR A 90 -9.53 -9.66 8.95
C THR A 90 -8.50 -8.75 9.59
N ALA A 91 -7.23 -9.12 9.56
CA ALA A 91 -6.14 -8.17 9.74
C ALA A 91 -5.86 -7.43 8.42
N ILE A 92 -5.34 -6.21 8.51
CA ILE A 92 -4.95 -5.40 7.35
C ILE A 92 -3.45 -5.16 7.37
N LEU A 93 -2.78 -5.46 6.25
CA LEU A 93 -1.43 -5.01 5.92
C LEU A 93 -1.55 -3.92 4.85
N GLY A 94 -1.43 -2.67 5.28
CA GLY A 94 -1.66 -1.50 4.43
C GLY A 94 -0.38 -0.75 4.11
N THR A 95 0.00 -0.71 2.85
CA THR A 95 1.16 0.07 2.36
C THR A 95 0.70 1.46 1.94
N SER A 96 1.29 2.53 2.51
CA SER A 96 1.05 3.91 2.08
C SER A 96 -0.47 4.20 2.02
N ARG A 97 -1.05 4.41 0.83
CA ARG A 97 -2.50 4.56 0.64
C ARG A 97 -3.33 3.46 1.31
N GLY A 98 -2.84 2.21 1.24
CA GLY A 98 -3.51 1.09 1.90
C GLY A 98 -3.56 1.22 3.41
N GLY A 99 -2.55 1.85 4.02
CA GLY A 99 -2.57 2.17 5.45
C GLY A 99 -3.55 3.31 5.79
N LEU A 100 -3.72 4.31 4.90
CA LEU A 100 -4.78 5.33 5.06
C LEU A 100 -6.17 4.68 5.03
N ILE A 101 -6.39 3.75 4.11
CA ILE A 101 -7.63 2.96 4.05
C ILE A 101 -7.80 2.15 5.34
N GLY A 102 -6.74 1.50 5.82
CA GLY A 102 -6.77 0.74 7.09
C GLY A 102 -7.14 1.61 8.30
N MET A 103 -6.57 2.82 8.40
CA MET A 103 -6.94 3.78 9.47
C MET A 103 -8.40 4.25 9.33
N ALA A 104 -8.87 4.50 8.10
CA ALA A 104 -10.27 4.87 7.86
C ALA A 104 -11.24 3.74 8.25
N LEU A 105 -10.89 2.49 7.93
CA LEU A 105 -11.67 1.31 8.34
C LEU A 105 -11.65 1.11 9.86
N ALA A 106 -10.52 1.35 10.54
CA ALA A 106 -10.45 1.32 11.99
C ALA A 106 -11.34 2.37 12.66
N ALA A 107 -11.55 3.53 11.99
CA ALA A 107 -12.42 4.59 12.49
C ALA A 107 -13.91 4.33 12.23
N THR A 108 -14.26 3.55 11.21
CA THR A 108 -15.66 3.39 10.77
C THR A 108 -16.26 2.02 11.06
N VAL A 109 -15.45 0.96 10.99
CA VAL A 109 -15.90 -0.44 11.11
C VAL A 109 -14.89 -1.30 11.89
N LYS A 110 -14.37 -0.78 13.00
CA LYS A 110 -13.33 -1.45 13.80
C LYS A 110 -13.60 -2.92 14.10
N ASP A 111 -14.85 -3.27 14.35
CA ASP A 111 -15.26 -4.65 14.68
C ASP A 111 -15.00 -5.65 13.53
N ARG A 112 -14.82 -5.16 12.30
CA ARG A 112 -14.41 -5.96 11.14
C ARG A 112 -12.89 -6.23 11.12
N LEU A 113 -12.11 -5.62 12.02
CA LEU A 113 -10.65 -5.71 12.04
C LEU A 113 -10.16 -6.56 13.21
N THR A 114 -9.14 -7.39 12.97
CA THR A 114 -8.39 -8.11 14.01
C THR A 114 -7.04 -7.46 14.30
N GLY A 115 -6.52 -6.61 13.43
CA GLY A 115 -5.28 -5.87 13.59
C GLY A 115 -4.98 -5.00 12.38
N LEU A 116 -4.04 -4.07 12.55
CA LEU A 116 -3.59 -3.15 11.50
C LEU A 116 -2.06 -3.07 11.48
N CYS A 117 -1.44 -3.36 10.33
CA CYS A 117 -0.03 -3.10 10.07
C CYS A 117 0.09 -2.00 9.02
N LEU A 118 0.77 -0.92 9.38
CA LEU A 118 1.05 0.23 8.52
C LEU A 118 2.45 0.10 7.92
N ASN A 119 2.56 0.03 6.61
CA ASN A 119 3.83 0.07 5.91
C ASN A 119 4.07 1.49 5.39
N ASP A 120 4.94 2.19 6.08
CA ASP A 120 5.51 3.51 5.79
C ASP A 120 4.48 4.62 5.56
N ILE A 121 3.48 4.68 6.43
CA ILE A 121 2.44 5.70 6.45
C ILE A 121 2.01 6.00 7.89
N GLY A 122 1.57 7.22 8.11
CA GLY A 122 1.06 7.68 9.39
C GLY A 122 0.08 8.85 9.23
N PRO A 123 -0.35 9.44 10.35
CA PRO A 123 -1.34 10.51 10.36
C PRO A 123 -0.80 11.88 9.92
N VAL A 124 0.50 12.03 9.75
CA VAL A 124 1.16 13.19 9.14
C VAL A 124 1.96 12.72 7.95
N ILE A 125 1.69 13.29 6.79
CA ILE A 125 2.32 12.94 5.53
C ILE A 125 3.21 14.10 5.10
N GLU A 126 4.52 13.85 4.98
CA GLU A 126 5.49 14.87 4.65
C GLU A 126 5.28 15.42 3.23
N ARG A 127 5.28 16.74 3.13
CA ARG A 127 5.09 17.45 1.86
C ARG A 127 6.13 17.06 0.81
N ALA A 128 7.39 16.87 1.23
CA ALA A 128 8.47 16.49 0.34
C ALA A 128 8.21 15.16 -0.39
N GLY A 129 7.65 14.16 0.31
CA GLY A 129 7.25 12.89 -0.29
C GLY A 129 6.08 13.05 -1.26
N LEU A 130 5.09 13.85 -0.88
CA LEU A 130 3.94 14.12 -1.75
C LEU A 130 4.33 14.86 -3.03
N ASP A 131 5.24 15.84 -2.96
CA ASP A 131 5.75 16.55 -4.14
C ASP A 131 6.50 15.60 -5.09
N LYS A 132 7.23 14.60 -4.56
CA LYS A 132 7.83 13.54 -5.39
C LYS A 132 6.79 12.69 -6.10
N ILE A 133 5.72 12.30 -5.41
CA ILE A 133 4.61 11.55 -6.03
C ILE A 133 3.97 12.38 -7.15
N LYS A 134 3.75 13.67 -6.92
CA LYS A 134 3.20 14.62 -7.91
C LYS A 134 4.02 14.67 -9.20
N ASP A 135 5.33 14.45 -9.12
CA ASP A 135 6.22 14.51 -10.28
C ASP A 135 5.97 13.35 -11.25
N TYR A 136 5.58 12.16 -10.76
CA TYR A 136 5.45 10.97 -11.60
C TYR A 136 4.02 10.43 -11.75
N VAL A 137 3.14 10.64 -10.77
CA VAL A 137 1.80 10.06 -10.81
C VAL A 137 1.05 10.44 -12.08
N GLY A 138 0.49 9.44 -12.78
CA GLY A 138 -0.25 9.58 -14.04
C GLY A 138 0.61 9.96 -15.24
N ARG A 139 1.93 9.87 -15.13
CA ARG A 139 2.85 10.14 -16.24
C ARG A 139 3.62 8.86 -16.60
N ASN A 140 3.70 8.55 -17.87
CA ASN A 140 4.57 7.47 -18.32
C ASN A 140 6.04 7.88 -18.14
N PRO A 141 6.94 6.92 -17.81
CA PRO A 141 8.35 7.23 -17.67
C PRO A 141 8.95 7.64 -19.01
N ALA A 142 9.97 8.52 -18.97
CA ALA A 142 10.71 8.92 -20.17
C ALA A 142 11.65 7.83 -20.70
N ALA A 143 11.88 6.77 -19.92
CA ALA A 143 12.66 5.60 -20.33
C ALA A 143 12.00 4.89 -21.51
N LYS A 144 12.81 4.39 -22.45
CA LYS A 144 12.35 3.76 -23.69
C LYS A 144 12.24 2.23 -23.61
N SER A 145 12.87 1.63 -22.61
CA SER A 145 12.83 0.19 -22.35
C SER A 145 12.85 -0.06 -20.84
N MET A 146 12.53 -1.29 -20.45
CA MET A 146 12.63 -1.71 -19.05
C MET A 146 14.07 -1.61 -18.53
N ASP A 147 15.04 -2.00 -19.32
CA ASP A 147 16.47 -1.91 -18.95
C ASP A 147 16.92 -0.46 -18.71
N ASP A 148 16.50 0.49 -19.59
CA ASP A 148 16.78 1.92 -19.41
C ASP A 148 16.12 2.45 -18.14
N LEU A 149 14.89 2.03 -17.83
CA LEU A 149 14.22 2.39 -16.60
C LEU A 149 14.95 1.87 -15.36
N VAL A 150 15.26 0.57 -15.34
CA VAL A 150 15.95 -0.10 -14.21
C VAL A 150 17.30 0.57 -13.91
N ALA A 151 18.07 0.93 -14.95
CA ALA A 151 19.34 1.64 -14.78
C ALA A 151 19.19 3.04 -14.14
N ARG A 152 18.02 3.67 -14.26
CA ARG A 152 17.72 5.01 -13.72
C ARG A 152 17.09 4.97 -12.32
N LEU A 153 16.39 3.88 -11.95
CA LEU A 153 15.64 3.79 -10.70
C LEU A 153 16.47 4.13 -9.44
N PRO A 154 17.73 3.66 -9.27
CA PRO A 154 18.51 4.01 -8.08
C PRO A 154 18.75 5.51 -7.89
N ARG A 155 18.76 6.27 -9.00
CA ARG A 155 18.92 7.73 -8.95
C ARG A 155 17.61 8.47 -8.74
N HIS A 156 16.49 7.88 -9.19
CA HIS A 156 15.16 8.49 -9.11
C HIS A 156 14.44 8.16 -7.81
N LEU A 157 14.84 7.09 -7.14
CA LEU A 157 14.30 6.65 -5.85
C LEU A 157 15.41 6.73 -4.78
N PRO A 158 15.79 7.94 -4.33
CA PRO A 158 16.76 8.10 -3.26
C PRO A 158 16.26 7.46 -1.96
N GLY A 159 17.19 6.94 -1.17
CA GLY A 159 16.85 6.25 0.07
C GLY A 159 16.74 4.74 -0.05
N PHE A 160 16.90 4.20 -1.27
CA PHE A 160 16.99 2.76 -1.50
C PHE A 160 18.43 2.40 -1.83
N ASP A 161 19.16 1.91 -0.84
CA ASP A 161 20.52 1.46 -0.98
C ASP A 161 20.60 -0.07 -1.03
N ASN A 162 21.65 -0.60 -1.64
CA ASN A 162 21.93 -2.05 -1.67
C ASN A 162 20.80 -2.91 -2.29
N ILE A 163 20.09 -2.36 -3.29
CA ILE A 163 19.03 -3.09 -4.02
C ILE A 163 19.64 -3.79 -5.23
N PRO A 164 19.54 -5.13 -5.34
CA PRO A 164 19.99 -5.89 -6.51
C PRO A 164 19.24 -5.48 -7.79
N ALA A 165 19.91 -5.59 -8.95
CA ALA A 165 19.33 -5.21 -10.24
C ALA A 165 18.04 -6.01 -10.56
N GLU A 166 18.02 -7.31 -10.23
CA GLU A 166 16.84 -8.17 -10.40
C GLU A 166 15.65 -7.71 -9.56
N ARG A 167 15.90 -7.11 -8.38
CA ARG A 167 14.85 -6.53 -7.54
C ARG A 167 14.28 -5.26 -8.20
N TRP A 168 15.14 -4.43 -8.76
CA TRP A 168 14.69 -3.25 -9.51
C TRP A 168 13.87 -3.64 -10.74
N LEU A 169 14.28 -4.68 -11.46
CA LEU A 169 13.51 -5.20 -12.60
C LEU A 169 12.13 -5.69 -12.14
N ALA A 170 12.09 -6.56 -11.15
CA ALA A 170 10.83 -7.07 -10.61
C ALA A 170 9.90 -5.95 -10.07
N PHE A 171 10.46 -4.91 -9.48
CA PHE A 171 9.74 -3.71 -9.06
C PHE A 171 9.17 -2.93 -10.26
N ALA A 172 9.99 -2.69 -11.29
CA ALA A 172 9.60 -1.94 -12.48
C ALA A 172 8.49 -2.64 -13.27
N GLU A 173 8.58 -3.96 -13.45
CA GLU A 173 7.59 -4.78 -14.15
C GLU A 173 6.20 -4.76 -13.50
N ARG A 174 6.11 -4.50 -12.18
CA ARG A 174 4.84 -4.34 -11.47
C ARG A 174 4.16 -3.01 -11.75
N LEU A 175 4.95 -2.00 -12.13
CA LEU A 175 4.46 -0.63 -12.36
C LEU A 175 4.21 -0.31 -13.82
N TYR A 176 5.02 -0.89 -14.69
CA TYR A 176 5.08 -0.53 -16.10
C TYR A 176 4.98 -1.74 -17.00
N ARG A 177 4.57 -1.52 -18.23
CA ARG A 177 4.64 -2.48 -19.32
C ARG A 177 5.34 -1.86 -20.53
N GLU A 178 6.02 -2.69 -21.29
CA GLU A 178 6.59 -2.26 -22.56
C GLU A 178 5.50 -2.15 -23.63
N VAL A 179 5.58 -1.09 -24.40
CA VAL A 179 4.74 -0.80 -25.58
C VAL A 179 5.63 -0.36 -26.73
N PRO A 180 5.18 -0.34 -28.00
CA PRO A 180 6.02 0.01 -29.13
C PRO A 180 6.76 1.35 -28.99
N ASP A 181 6.15 2.32 -28.31
CA ASP A 181 6.71 3.67 -28.18
C ASP A 181 7.45 3.91 -26.85
N GLY A 182 7.65 2.88 -26.01
CA GLY A 182 8.35 2.99 -24.72
C GLY A 182 7.67 2.23 -23.59
N LEU A 183 7.45 2.89 -22.47
CA LEU A 183 6.84 2.28 -21.29
C LEU A 183 5.51 2.97 -20.93
N GLU A 184 4.57 2.17 -20.44
CA GLU A 184 3.26 2.64 -20.02
C GLU A 184 2.96 2.19 -18.59
N ASN A 185 2.28 3.03 -17.82
CA ASN A 185 1.80 2.71 -16.49
C ASN A 185 0.80 1.54 -16.52
N ARG A 186 0.87 0.66 -15.51
CA ARG A 186 -0.13 -0.39 -15.26
C ARG A 186 -1.32 0.09 -14.43
N TYR A 187 -1.55 1.39 -14.38
CA TYR A 187 -2.67 2.03 -13.69
C TYR A 187 -3.24 3.20 -14.50
N ASP A 188 -4.47 3.57 -14.20
CA ASP A 188 -5.17 4.66 -14.89
C ASP A 188 -4.47 6.01 -14.65
N PRO A 189 -4.03 6.71 -15.70
CA PRO A 189 -3.43 8.05 -15.57
C PRO A 189 -4.33 9.07 -14.87
N GLU A 190 -5.65 8.89 -14.87
CA GLU A 190 -6.60 9.74 -14.15
C GLU A 190 -6.43 9.73 -12.63
N LEU A 191 -5.65 8.77 -12.07
CA LEU A 191 -5.18 8.83 -10.70
C LEU A 191 -4.48 10.15 -10.36
N ARG A 192 -3.86 10.78 -11.35
CA ARG A 192 -3.26 12.11 -11.18
C ARG A 192 -4.31 13.16 -10.81
N VAL A 193 -5.48 13.12 -11.44
CA VAL A 193 -6.54 14.11 -11.20
C VAL A 193 -7.02 14.00 -9.75
N SER A 194 -7.36 12.80 -9.29
CA SER A 194 -7.80 12.57 -7.91
C SER A 194 -6.71 12.89 -6.89
N PHE A 195 -5.43 12.55 -7.20
CA PHE A 195 -4.30 12.88 -6.34
C PHE A 195 -4.11 14.38 -6.21
N LEU A 196 -4.11 15.15 -7.30
CA LEU A 196 -3.96 16.60 -7.26
C LEU A 196 -5.11 17.27 -6.51
N LYS A 197 -6.34 16.79 -6.69
CA LYS A 197 -7.51 17.30 -5.97
C LYS A 197 -7.38 17.13 -4.45
N ALA A 198 -6.73 16.07 -3.98
CA ALA A 198 -6.48 15.87 -2.56
C ALA A 198 -5.51 16.92 -1.95
N PHE A 199 -4.81 17.70 -2.78
CA PHE A 199 -3.94 18.81 -2.37
C PHE A 199 -4.63 20.19 -2.40
N GLU A 200 -5.87 20.24 -2.86
CA GLU A 200 -6.66 21.46 -2.81
C GLU A 200 -7.15 21.66 -1.37
N GLY A 201 -6.60 22.64 -0.69
CA GLY A 201 -6.95 22.96 0.68
C GLY A 201 -5.86 22.68 1.71
N PRO A 202 -6.14 22.92 3.00
CA PRO A 202 -5.20 22.62 4.08
C PRO A 202 -5.02 21.10 4.25
N PRO A 203 -3.83 20.64 4.72
CA PRO A 203 -3.64 19.23 5.06
C PRO A 203 -4.71 18.77 6.06
N ALA A 204 -5.28 17.59 5.80
CA ALA A 204 -6.22 16.97 6.73
C ALA A 204 -5.49 16.54 8.01
N ASP A 205 -6.10 16.75 9.16
CA ASP A 205 -5.65 16.12 10.41
C ASP A 205 -6.12 14.66 10.44
N LEU A 206 -5.17 13.72 10.29
CA LEU A 206 -5.46 12.29 10.30
C LEU A 206 -5.17 11.62 11.66
N TRP A 207 -4.76 12.40 12.69
CA TRP A 207 -4.58 11.84 14.03
C TRP A 207 -5.83 11.16 14.59
N PRO A 208 -7.05 11.70 14.40
CA PRO A 208 -8.26 11.00 14.84
C PRO A 208 -8.45 9.62 14.20
N LEU A 209 -8.04 9.43 12.93
CA LEU A 209 -8.09 8.12 12.27
C LEU A 209 -7.07 7.14 12.85
N PHE A 210 -5.86 7.64 13.17
CA PHE A 210 -4.84 6.84 13.84
C PHE A 210 -5.29 6.45 15.26
N ASP A 211 -5.78 7.41 16.05
CA ASP A 211 -6.23 7.20 17.41
C ASP A 211 -7.43 6.23 17.48
N ALA A 212 -8.26 6.19 16.43
CA ALA A 212 -9.35 5.22 16.30
C ALA A 212 -8.88 3.76 16.23
N SER A 213 -7.60 3.49 15.89
CA SER A 213 -7.02 2.15 15.95
C SER A 213 -6.77 1.64 17.38
N ALA A 214 -7.07 2.44 18.42
CA ALA A 214 -6.90 2.05 19.82
C ALA A 214 -7.61 0.73 20.11
N GLY A 215 -6.91 -0.20 20.80
CA GLY A 215 -7.40 -1.53 21.11
C GLY A 215 -7.20 -2.58 20.01
N LEU A 216 -6.81 -2.18 18.79
CA LEU A 216 -6.37 -3.15 17.77
C LEU A 216 -4.87 -3.45 17.95
N PRO A 217 -4.41 -4.70 17.79
CA PRO A 217 -3.02 -5.01 17.53
C PRO A 217 -2.49 -4.14 16.38
N LEU A 218 -1.43 -3.36 16.65
CA LEU A 218 -0.92 -2.36 15.70
C LEU A 218 0.57 -2.57 15.45
N ALA A 219 0.96 -2.51 14.18
CA ALA A 219 2.36 -2.43 13.79
C ALA A 219 2.62 -1.25 12.85
N LEU A 220 3.82 -0.70 12.92
CA LEU A 220 4.37 0.28 11.98
C LEU A 220 5.73 -0.21 11.48
N ILE A 221 5.85 -0.38 10.17
CA ILE A 221 7.10 -0.65 9.47
C ILE A 221 7.44 0.61 8.69
N ARG A 222 8.58 1.24 9.01
CA ARG A 222 9.01 2.50 8.40
C ARG A 222 10.31 2.30 7.63
N GLY A 223 10.42 2.88 6.43
CA GLY A 223 11.72 3.00 5.78
C GLY A 223 12.58 4.05 6.50
N ALA A 224 13.78 3.68 6.93
CA ALA A 224 14.67 4.58 7.68
C ALA A 224 15.00 5.87 6.92
N ASN A 225 14.96 5.81 5.58
CA ASN A 225 15.17 6.92 4.65
C ASN A 225 13.85 7.46 4.05
N SER A 226 12.70 7.14 4.65
CA SER A 226 11.41 7.61 4.14
C SER A 226 11.34 9.13 4.12
N ASN A 227 10.89 9.67 2.99
CA ASN A 227 10.60 11.08 2.79
C ASN A 227 9.10 11.41 2.92
N LEU A 228 8.28 10.40 3.25
CA LEU A 228 6.83 10.53 3.38
C LEU A 228 6.37 10.41 4.84
N LEU A 229 7.01 9.56 5.63
CA LEU A 229 6.77 9.40 7.05
C LEU A 229 8.03 9.81 7.84
N SER A 230 7.98 10.94 8.54
CA SER A 230 9.12 11.43 9.33
C SER A 230 9.37 10.58 10.58
N ARG A 231 10.60 10.67 11.12
CA ARG A 231 10.95 10.05 12.41
C ARG A 231 10.16 10.64 13.56
N GLU A 232 9.91 11.93 13.50
CA GLU A 232 9.14 12.70 14.49
C GLU A 232 7.69 12.20 14.53
N THR A 233 7.06 12.03 13.38
CA THR A 233 5.70 11.46 13.30
C THR A 233 5.67 10.03 13.82
N ALA A 234 6.63 9.18 13.44
CA ALA A 234 6.71 7.81 13.95
C ALA A 234 6.94 7.77 15.47
N ALA A 235 7.75 8.68 16.02
CA ALA A 235 7.96 8.80 17.46
C ALA A 235 6.67 9.21 18.19
N GLU A 236 5.89 10.15 17.66
CA GLU A 236 4.62 10.55 18.23
C GLU A 236 3.57 9.41 18.12
N MET A 237 3.53 8.66 17.02
CA MET A 237 2.70 7.46 16.91
C MET A 237 3.03 6.45 18.01
N ARG A 238 4.31 6.18 18.26
CA ARG A 238 4.78 5.30 19.34
C ARG A 238 4.43 5.84 20.73
N ARG A 239 4.49 7.14 20.92
CA ARG A 239 4.09 7.76 22.19
C ARG A 239 2.59 7.58 22.48
N ARG A 240 1.75 7.70 21.45
CA ARG A 240 0.29 7.50 21.57
C ARG A 240 -0.08 6.02 21.70
N ARG A 241 0.69 5.15 21.04
CA ARG A 241 0.48 3.69 21.03
C ARG A 241 1.78 2.99 21.45
N PRO A 242 2.09 2.98 22.76
CA PRO A 242 3.30 2.34 23.27
C PRO A 242 3.30 0.81 23.11
N ASP A 243 2.13 0.23 22.86
CA ASP A 243 1.90 -1.18 22.51
C ASP A 243 2.15 -1.51 21.04
N MET A 244 2.34 -0.49 20.19
CA MET A 244 2.59 -0.66 18.76
C MET A 244 3.94 -1.31 18.49
N ILE A 245 3.93 -2.41 17.71
CA ILE A 245 5.17 -3.00 17.20
C ILE A 245 5.76 -2.07 16.15
N PHE A 246 7.07 -1.81 16.25
CA PHE A 246 7.74 -0.85 15.38
C PHE A 246 9.02 -1.41 14.79
N ALA A 247 9.22 -1.23 13.48
CA ALA A 247 10.49 -1.45 12.81
C ALA A 247 10.87 -0.22 11.97
N ASP A 248 12.16 0.18 12.07
CA ASP A 248 12.79 1.16 11.18
C ASP A 248 13.72 0.38 10.24
N VAL A 249 13.35 0.25 8.98
CA VAL A 249 14.03 -0.62 8.00
C VAL A 249 15.18 0.13 7.37
N PRO A 250 16.44 -0.24 7.61
CA PRO A 250 17.59 0.45 7.05
C PRO A 250 17.62 0.37 5.54
N ASP A 251 18.28 1.34 4.90
CA ASP A 251 18.47 1.39 3.45
C ASP A 251 17.18 1.37 2.61
N ARG A 252 16.03 1.76 3.23
CA ARG A 252 14.73 1.84 2.54
C ARG A 252 14.13 3.23 2.68
N GLY A 253 13.71 3.76 1.54
CA GLY A 253 12.84 4.92 1.41
C GLY A 253 11.37 4.54 1.49
N HIS A 254 10.50 5.35 0.90
CA HIS A 254 9.07 5.06 0.78
C HIS A 254 8.80 4.19 -0.45
N VAL A 255 8.53 2.87 -0.27
CA VAL A 255 8.22 2.07 0.92
C VAL A 255 9.14 0.84 1.03
N PRO A 256 9.37 0.25 2.22
CA PRO A 256 9.97 -1.06 2.37
C PRO A 256 9.24 -2.13 1.56
N PHE A 257 9.97 -3.13 1.06
CA PHE A 257 9.40 -4.25 0.29
C PHE A 257 8.70 -5.30 1.17
N LEU A 258 8.88 -5.21 2.50
CA LEU A 258 8.33 -6.09 3.54
C LEU A 258 9.00 -7.47 3.65
N ASP A 259 9.99 -7.77 2.82
CA ASP A 259 10.80 -8.99 2.93
C ASP A 259 12.21 -8.73 3.51
N GLU A 260 12.46 -7.51 4.00
CA GLU A 260 13.64 -7.20 4.77
C GLU A 260 13.58 -7.85 6.16
N PRO A 261 14.73 -8.21 6.74
CA PRO A 261 14.78 -8.90 8.04
C PRO A 261 14.03 -8.16 9.16
N GLU A 262 14.17 -6.84 9.23
CA GLU A 262 13.52 -5.99 10.23
C GLU A 262 12.00 -5.95 10.00
N ALA A 263 11.57 -5.85 8.75
CA ALA A 263 10.16 -5.87 8.38
C ALA A 263 9.53 -7.23 8.72
N LEU A 264 10.19 -8.34 8.37
CA LEU A 264 9.72 -9.69 8.66
C LEU A 264 9.64 -9.94 10.17
N THR A 265 10.64 -9.49 10.94
CA THR A 265 10.63 -9.60 12.41
C THR A 265 9.41 -8.88 13.01
N ALA A 266 9.14 -7.65 12.57
CA ALA A 266 8.00 -6.88 13.04
C ALA A 266 6.66 -7.49 12.59
N LEU A 267 6.56 -7.96 11.34
CA LEU A 267 5.38 -8.64 10.84
C LEU A 267 5.08 -9.91 11.64
N THR A 268 6.08 -10.76 11.87
CA THR A 268 5.93 -11.98 12.67
C THR A 268 5.43 -11.67 14.08
N ALA A 269 6.10 -10.74 14.78
CA ALA A 269 5.69 -10.33 16.12
C ALA A 269 4.27 -9.77 16.15
N TRP A 270 3.87 -8.97 15.14
CA TRP A 270 2.49 -8.46 15.05
C TRP A 270 1.47 -9.56 14.78
N LEU A 271 1.75 -10.49 13.87
CA LEU A 271 0.87 -11.62 13.55
C LEU A 271 0.63 -12.54 14.76
N GLU A 272 1.60 -12.63 15.68
CA GLU A 272 1.46 -13.39 16.93
C GLU A 272 0.48 -12.73 17.91
N THR A 273 0.16 -11.44 17.76
CA THR A 273 -0.77 -10.69 18.62
C THR A 273 -2.23 -10.74 18.15
N LEU A 274 -2.50 -11.32 16.96
CA LEU A 274 -3.84 -11.34 16.33
C LEU A 274 -4.78 -12.44 16.88
#